data_19d1658261b96ca480a87449035481a9
#
_entry.id   19d1658261b96ca480a87449035481a9
#
_cell.length_a   1.000
_cell.length_b   1.000
_cell.length_c   1.000
_cell.angle_alpha   90.00
_cell.angle_beta   90.00
_cell.angle_gamma   90.00
#
_symmetry.space_group_name_H-M   'P 1'
#
loop_
_entity.id
_entity.type
_entity.pdbx_description
1 polymer ?
#
loop_
_entity_poly.entity_id
_entity_poly.type
_entity_poly.pdbx_seq_one_letter_code
_entity_poly.pdbx_strand_id
1 'polypeptide(L)'
;MIKRYLMFFSALCLSLSGEAQQTFDSLFEKKSLRIDFSLCGNAKSQVAAIEQMREEPTWGGPLNNLIDPFNYGGYYINVYSKKDNKLIYSRGFNTLFEEWRTTNQAQTETQSWTNSVSVPYPKDTVYIELTARERKTGKFEPLLKQEVAPKSIFIDRGALKNNPVTKIQDNGDSNKKVDLVFVAEGYTAQEQDKFVADARRFTEALFNTP
;
A
#
# COMPACT_ATOMS: atom_id res chain seq x y z
N MET A 1 2.12 58.02 49.90
CA MET A 1 2.44 56.55 50.02
C MET A 1 1.91 55.84 48.79
N ILE A 2 2.76 55.57 47.80
CA ILE A 2 2.39 54.92 46.55
C ILE A 2 2.77 53.46 46.67
N LYS A 3 1.80 52.54 46.74
CA LYS A 3 2.03 51.12 46.72
C LYS A 3 2.34 50.66 45.29
N ARG A 4 3.57 50.19 45.04
CA ARG A 4 3.98 49.50 43.79
C ARG A 4 3.48 48.08 43.83
N TYR A 5 2.57 47.71 42.92
CA TYR A 5 2.22 46.30 42.67
C TYR A 5 3.21 45.75 41.64
N LEU A 6 4.00 44.80 42.06
CA LEU A 6 4.89 44.01 41.22
C LEU A 6 4.05 42.87 40.57
N MET A 7 3.76 42.99 39.30
CA MET A 7 3.11 41.93 38.52
C MET A 7 4.19 40.90 38.13
N PHE A 8 4.14 39.73 38.73
CA PHE A 8 4.90 38.56 38.24
C PHE A 8 4.19 38.00 37.01
N PHE A 9 4.76 38.24 35.82
CA PHE A 9 4.35 37.57 34.58
C PHE A 9 5.08 36.19 34.56
N SER A 10 4.39 35.11 34.97
CA SER A 10 4.88 33.76 34.82
C SER A 10 4.69 33.36 33.34
N ALA A 11 5.76 33.40 32.55
CA ALA A 11 5.78 32.89 31.19
C ALA A 11 5.74 31.34 31.25
N LEU A 12 4.56 30.78 31.10
CA LEU A 12 4.35 29.34 30.89
C LEU A 12 4.86 28.98 29.50
N CYS A 13 6.12 28.58 29.39
CA CYS A 13 6.65 27.96 28.18
C CYS A 13 5.99 26.58 28.00
N LEU A 14 4.89 26.54 27.27
CA LEU A 14 4.37 25.32 26.67
C LEU A 14 5.40 24.88 25.62
N SER A 15 6.28 23.97 26.01
CA SER A 15 7.09 23.17 25.08
C SER A 15 6.14 22.27 24.31
N LEU A 16 5.63 22.76 23.17
CA LEU A 16 5.08 21.91 22.13
C LEU A 16 6.23 21.07 21.62
N SER A 17 6.41 19.89 22.17
CA SER A 17 7.20 18.84 21.56
C SER A 17 6.46 18.40 20.30
N GLY A 18 6.67 19.16 19.22
CA GLY A 18 6.30 18.71 17.89
C GLY A 18 7.09 17.43 17.62
N GLU A 19 6.44 16.27 17.66
CA GLU A 19 7.04 15.05 17.12
C GLU A 19 7.45 15.39 15.68
N ALA A 20 8.76 15.39 15.43
CA ALA A 20 9.28 15.59 14.09
C ALA A 20 8.68 14.49 13.20
N GLN A 21 7.85 14.88 12.21
CA GLN A 21 7.27 13.96 11.26
C GLN A 21 8.42 13.20 10.58
N GLN A 22 8.50 11.89 10.80
CA GLN A 22 9.52 11.07 10.18
C GLN A 22 9.37 11.13 8.67
N THR A 23 10.45 11.45 7.97
CA THR A 23 10.46 11.54 6.52
C THR A 23 10.54 10.14 5.90
N PHE A 24 10.08 9.98 4.65
CA PHE A 24 10.21 8.73 3.90
C PHE A 24 11.65 8.20 3.95
N ASP A 25 12.62 9.05 3.65
CA ASP A 25 14.03 8.65 3.55
C ASP A 25 14.65 8.22 4.90
N SER A 26 14.05 8.57 6.04
CA SER A 26 14.49 8.07 7.35
C SER A 26 14.01 6.66 7.66
N LEU A 27 12.91 6.22 7.02
CA LEU A 27 12.21 4.96 7.32
C LEU A 27 12.40 3.91 6.22
N PHE A 28 12.46 4.35 4.97
CA PHE A 28 12.33 3.49 3.81
C PHE A 28 13.42 3.74 2.76
N GLU A 29 13.66 2.74 1.93
CA GLU A 29 14.38 2.85 0.66
C GLU A 29 13.40 3.12 -0.48
N LYS A 30 13.87 3.71 -1.59
CA LYS A 30 13.06 3.94 -2.81
C LYS A 30 12.86 2.66 -3.62
N LYS A 31 12.61 1.57 -2.92
CA LYS A 31 12.29 0.24 -3.42
C LYS A 31 10.94 -0.20 -2.86
N SER A 32 10.34 -1.23 -3.44
CA SER A 32 9.14 -1.86 -2.92
C SER A 32 9.46 -3.17 -2.21
N LEU A 33 8.74 -3.44 -1.14
CA LEU A 33 8.54 -4.78 -0.62
C LEU A 33 7.15 -5.23 -1.09
N ARG A 34 7.12 -6.10 -2.11
CA ARG A 34 5.91 -6.76 -2.56
C ARG A 34 5.63 -7.95 -1.67
N ILE A 35 4.38 -8.10 -1.27
CA ILE A 35 3.88 -9.16 -0.40
C ILE A 35 2.76 -9.86 -1.15
N ASP A 36 2.99 -11.10 -1.54
CA ASP A 36 1.97 -11.98 -2.09
C ASP A 36 1.38 -12.79 -0.94
N PHE A 37 0.07 -12.85 -0.86
CA PHE A 37 -0.65 -13.50 0.22
C PHE A 37 -1.96 -14.11 -0.28
N SER A 38 -2.37 -15.21 0.35
CA SER A 38 -3.68 -15.80 0.15
C SER A 38 -4.68 -15.26 1.15
N LEU A 39 -5.90 -14.98 0.67
CA LEU A 39 -7.11 -14.88 1.48
C LEU A 39 -7.93 -16.15 1.27
N CYS A 40 -8.18 -16.87 2.33
CA CYS A 40 -8.96 -18.10 2.29
C CYS A 40 -10.16 -18.00 3.25
N GLY A 41 -11.32 -18.44 2.79
CA GLY A 41 -12.52 -18.42 3.61
C GLY A 41 -13.82 -18.46 2.83
N ASN A 42 -14.88 -17.96 3.45
CA ASN A 42 -16.23 -17.94 2.93
C ASN A 42 -17.00 -16.68 3.42
N ALA A 43 -18.32 -16.64 3.24
CA ALA A 43 -19.13 -15.50 3.67
C ALA A 43 -18.99 -15.17 5.16
N LYS A 44 -18.70 -16.16 6.02
CA LYS A 44 -18.72 -16.03 7.49
C LYS A 44 -17.36 -15.79 8.11
N SER A 45 -16.29 -16.38 7.52
CA SER A 45 -14.94 -16.35 8.09
C SER A 45 -13.88 -16.20 6.99
N GLN A 46 -12.74 -15.68 7.38
CA GLN A 46 -11.56 -15.58 6.51
C GLN A 46 -10.29 -15.65 7.33
N VAL A 47 -9.23 -16.11 6.69
CA VAL A 47 -7.84 -16.11 7.18
C VAL A 47 -6.93 -15.60 6.07
N ALA A 48 -5.75 -15.13 6.46
CA ALA A 48 -4.70 -14.72 5.53
C ALA A 48 -3.39 -15.46 5.80
N ALA A 49 -2.63 -15.74 4.76
CA ALA A 49 -1.29 -16.30 4.86
C ALA A 49 -0.36 -15.65 3.83
N ILE A 50 0.85 -15.29 4.24
CA ILE A 50 1.89 -14.81 3.31
C ILE A 50 2.37 -16.00 2.49
N GLU A 51 2.40 -15.85 1.17
CA GLU A 51 2.97 -16.82 0.23
C GLU A 51 4.42 -16.49 -0.09
N GLN A 52 4.70 -15.21 -0.39
CA GLN A 52 6.02 -14.75 -0.79
C GLN A 52 6.20 -13.26 -0.44
N MET A 53 7.43 -12.89 -0.14
CA MET A 53 7.87 -11.49 -0.10
C MET A 53 8.97 -11.29 -1.13
N ARG A 54 8.93 -10.18 -1.86
CA ARG A 54 9.91 -9.87 -2.89
C ARG A 54 10.36 -8.41 -2.83
N GLU A 55 11.67 -8.20 -2.98
CA GLU A 55 12.23 -6.87 -3.22
C GLU A 55 12.04 -6.50 -4.69
N GLU A 56 11.45 -5.32 -4.95
CA GLU A 56 11.32 -4.75 -6.28
C GLU A 56 12.11 -3.42 -6.35
N PRO A 57 12.73 -3.10 -7.50
CA PRO A 57 13.76 -2.07 -7.58
C PRO A 57 13.24 -0.64 -7.40
N THR A 58 11.94 -0.41 -7.52
CA THR A 58 11.36 0.93 -7.53
C THR A 58 10.15 1.01 -6.62
N TRP A 59 10.05 2.09 -5.84
CA TRP A 59 8.83 2.50 -5.15
C TRP A 59 8.13 3.58 -5.97
N GLY A 60 6.97 3.28 -6.53
CA GLY A 60 6.14 4.21 -7.31
C GLY A 60 5.09 4.95 -6.49
N GLY A 61 4.90 4.57 -5.21
CA GLY A 61 3.90 5.20 -4.34
C GLY A 61 4.35 6.54 -3.75
N PRO A 62 3.53 7.18 -2.90
CA PRO A 62 3.81 8.49 -2.33
C PRO A 62 5.05 8.48 -1.43
N LEU A 63 5.81 9.58 -1.45
CA LEU A 63 6.93 9.85 -0.53
C LEU A 63 6.49 10.70 0.68
N ASN A 64 5.28 11.23 0.62
CA ASN A 64 4.62 11.97 1.69
C ASN A 64 3.26 11.33 1.96
N ASN A 65 2.62 11.70 3.09
CA ASN A 65 1.32 11.14 3.48
C ASN A 65 1.35 9.60 3.52
N LEU A 66 2.34 9.08 4.25
CA LEU A 66 2.60 7.64 4.35
C LEU A 66 1.48 6.87 5.10
N ILE A 67 0.71 7.57 5.91
CA ILE A 67 -0.44 7.03 6.63
C ILE A 67 -1.71 7.43 5.89
N ASP A 68 -2.51 6.45 5.52
CA ASP A 68 -3.81 6.67 4.89
C ASP A 68 -4.84 7.14 5.94
N PRO A 69 -5.34 8.38 5.85
CA PRO A 69 -6.27 8.94 6.83
C PRO A 69 -7.73 8.61 6.53
N PHE A 70 -8.05 8.03 5.37
CA PHE A 70 -9.43 7.94 4.89
C PHE A 70 -10.21 6.77 5.46
N ASN A 71 -9.52 5.70 5.87
CA ASN A 71 -10.15 4.47 6.32
C ASN A 71 -11.12 3.87 5.28
N TYR A 72 -10.84 4.00 3.99
CA TYR A 72 -11.61 3.36 2.93
C TYR A 72 -11.05 1.97 2.61
N GLY A 73 -11.91 1.13 1.99
CA GLY A 73 -11.52 -0.22 1.60
C GLY A 73 -11.97 -1.31 2.59
N GLY A 74 -11.96 -2.55 2.11
CA GLY A 74 -12.25 -3.75 2.89
C GLY A 74 -11.05 -4.26 3.70
N TYR A 75 -9.83 -3.89 3.27
CA TYR A 75 -8.57 -4.30 3.90
C TYR A 75 -7.64 -3.11 4.09
N TYR A 76 -6.73 -3.25 5.06
CA TYR A 76 -5.58 -2.36 5.24
C TYR A 76 -4.31 -3.17 5.41
N ILE A 77 -3.24 -2.68 4.74
CA ILE A 77 -1.88 -3.06 5.05
C ILE A 77 -1.28 -1.97 5.93
N ASN A 78 -0.80 -2.35 7.09
CA ASN A 78 -0.16 -1.48 8.07
C ASN A 78 1.28 -1.91 8.27
N VAL A 79 2.20 -0.96 8.37
CA VAL A 79 3.61 -1.21 8.68
C VAL A 79 3.95 -0.46 9.97
N TYR A 80 4.39 -1.19 10.97
CA TYR A 80 4.79 -0.64 12.26
C TYR A 80 6.30 -0.79 12.45
N SER A 81 6.96 0.25 12.92
CA SER A 81 8.34 0.16 13.37
C SER A 81 8.44 -0.84 14.53
N LYS A 82 9.35 -1.82 14.46
CA LYS A 82 9.57 -2.75 15.56
C LYS A 82 10.12 -2.06 16.80
N LYS A 83 10.89 -0.97 16.62
CA LYS A 83 11.58 -0.26 17.70
C LYS A 83 10.64 0.34 18.73
N ASP A 84 9.55 0.95 18.28
CA ASP A 84 8.62 1.73 19.10
C ASP A 84 7.15 1.41 18.85
N ASN A 85 6.88 0.41 18.00
CA ASN A 85 5.54 -0.01 17.57
C ASN A 85 4.70 1.14 16.96
N LYS A 86 5.37 2.16 16.42
CA LYS A 86 4.71 3.29 15.78
C LYS A 86 4.28 2.89 14.35
N LEU A 87 3.06 3.25 13.95
CA LEU A 87 2.58 3.10 12.58
C LEU A 87 3.38 4.05 11.69
N ILE A 88 4.07 3.53 10.67
CA ILE A 88 4.95 4.29 9.76
C ILE A 88 4.46 4.28 8.32
N TYR A 89 3.58 3.35 7.96
CA TYR A 89 2.92 3.31 6.67
C TYR A 89 1.57 2.59 6.80
N SER A 90 0.56 3.08 6.08
CA SER A 90 -0.70 2.35 5.92
C SER A 90 -1.36 2.65 4.57
N ARG A 91 -2.10 1.67 4.05
CA ARG A 91 -2.88 1.80 2.82
C ARG A 91 -4.11 0.91 2.84
N GLY A 92 -5.26 1.50 2.50
CA GLY A 92 -6.50 0.76 2.28
C GLY A 92 -6.60 0.22 0.85
N PHE A 93 -7.21 -0.95 0.69
CA PHE A 93 -7.45 -1.58 -0.61
C PHE A 93 -8.68 -2.51 -0.56
N ASN A 94 -9.11 -2.98 -1.74
CA ASN A 94 -10.16 -3.98 -1.90
C ASN A 94 -9.62 -5.16 -2.70
N THR A 95 -10.33 -6.29 -2.64
CA THR A 95 -10.00 -7.51 -3.36
C THR A 95 -11.26 -8.12 -3.98
N LEU A 96 -11.09 -8.87 -5.07
CA LEU A 96 -12.18 -9.67 -5.64
C LEU A 96 -12.68 -10.75 -4.68
N PHE A 97 -11.81 -11.24 -3.77
CA PHE A 97 -12.21 -12.17 -2.71
C PHE A 97 -13.27 -11.55 -1.80
N GLU A 98 -13.14 -10.27 -1.42
CA GLU A 98 -14.14 -9.58 -0.60
C GLU A 98 -15.49 -9.45 -1.33
N GLU A 99 -15.47 -9.19 -2.63
CA GLU A 99 -16.66 -9.16 -3.46
C GLU A 99 -17.30 -10.56 -3.54
N TRP A 100 -16.50 -11.60 -3.86
CA TRP A 100 -16.98 -12.98 -3.91
C TRP A 100 -17.62 -13.42 -2.59
N ARG A 101 -17.07 -13.04 -1.45
CA ARG A 101 -17.64 -13.34 -0.13
C ARG A 101 -19.07 -12.82 0.08
N THR A 102 -19.56 -11.90 -0.77
CA THR A 102 -20.96 -11.41 -0.74
C THR A 102 -21.93 -12.29 -1.53
N THR A 103 -21.44 -13.22 -2.33
CA THR A 103 -22.25 -14.06 -3.20
C THR A 103 -22.96 -15.21 -2.44
N ASN A 104 -23.99 -15.79 -3.07
CA ASN A 104 -24.66 -16.96 -2.56
C ASN A 104 -23.73 -18.18 -2.49
N GLN A 105 -22.78 -18.29 -3.45
CA GLN A 105 -21.78 -19.37 -3.48
C GLN A 105 -20.95 -19.37 -2.20
N ALA A 106 -20.51 -18.21 -1.74
CA ALA A 106 -19.70 -18.08 -0.53
C ALA A 106 -20.42 -18.53 0.77
N GLN A 107 -21.76 -18.71 0.74
CA GLN A 107 -22.50 -19.22 1.89
C GLN A 107 -22.24 -20.71 2.14
N THR A 108 -21.89 -21.45 1.10
CA THR A 108 -21.74 -22.92 1.12
C THR A 108 -20.34 -23.39 0.76
N GLU A 109 -19.55 -22.56 0.09
CA GLU A 109 -18.21 -22.89 -0.39
C GLU A 109 -17.14 -22.11 0.35
N THR A 110 -15.93 -22.70 0.41
CA THR A 110 -14.70 -22.04 0.85
C THR A 110 -13.75 -21.97 -0.32
N GLN A 111 -13.18 -20.78 -0.55
CA GLN A 111 -12.21 -20.57 -1.63
C GLN A 111 -10.95 -19.89 -1.09
N SER A 112 -9.85 -20.03 -1.85
CA SER A 112 -8.59 -19.34 -1.61
C SER A 112 -8.21 -18.53 -2.84
N TRP A 113 -7.83 -17.27 -2.62
CA TRP A 113 -7.49 -16.31 -3.66
C TRP A 113 -6.16 -15.66 -3.35
N THR A 114 -5.22 -15.74 -4.28
CA THR A 114 -3.94 -15.04 -4.19
C THR A 114 -4.14 -13.55 -4.46
N ASN A 115 -3.52 -12.74 -3.63
CA ASN A 115 -3.53 -11.29 -3.71
C ASN A 115 -2.09 -10.76 -3.58
N SER A 116 -1.88 -9.51 -3.96
CA SER A 116 -0.59 -8.85 -3.87
C SER A 116 -0.75 -7.42 -3.40
N VAL A 117 0.13 -6.98 -2.51
CA VAL A 117 0.23 -5.59 -2.08
C VAL A 117 1.70 -5.18 -1.97
N SER A 118 2.01 -3.94 -2.33
CA SER A 118 3.35 -3.39 -2.17
C SER A 118 3.37 -2.32 -1.09
N VAL A 119 4.40 -2.36 -0.27
CA VAL A 119 4.73 -1.31 0.72
C VAL A 119 6.14 -0.78 0.42
N PRO A 120 6.49 0.44 0.85
CA PRO A 120 7.87 0.90 0.69
C PRO A 120 8.84 -0.02 1.46
N TYR A 121 10.03 -0.26 0.89
CA TYR A 121 11.00 -1.19 1.47
C TYR A 121 11.57 -0.63 2.77
N PRO A 122 11.39 -1.29 3.92
CA PRO A 122 11.81 -0.76 5.21
C PRO A 122 13.34 -0.81 5.37
N LYS A 123 13.93 0.20 6.02
CA LYS A 123 15.35 0.21 6.39
C LYS A 123 15.66 -0.61 7.64
N ASP A 124 14.71 -0.66 8.56
CA ASP A 124 14.80 -1.40 9.82
C ASP A 124 13.73 -2.50 9.90
N THR A 125 13.83 -3.36 10.91
CA THR A 125 12.83 -4.41 11.17
C THR A 125 11.48 -3.78 11.50
N VAL A 126 10.43 -4.29 10.85
CA VAL A 126 9.05 -3.84 10.99
C VAL A 126 8.12 -4.99 11.30
N TYR A 127 6.91 -4.66 11.77
CA TYR A 127 5.77 -5.55 11.72
C TYR A 127 4.88 -5.13 10.55
N ILE A 128 4.55 -6.09 9.69
CA ILE A 128 3.53 -5.94 8.66
C ILE A 128 2.26 -6.57 9.17
N GLU A 129 1.18 -5.82 9.15
CA GLU A 129 -0.13 -6.27 9.60
C GLU A 129 -1.16 -6.09 8.48
N LEU A 130 -1.86 -7.17 8.17
CA LEU A 130 -3.02 -7.15 7.30
C LEU A 130 -4.28 -7.17 8.17
N THR A 131 -5.15 -6.19 7.99
CA THR A 131 -6.44 -6.13 8.67
C THR A 131 -7.59 -6.19 7.68
N ALA A 132 -8.74 -6.70 8.11
CA ALA A 132 -9.97 -6.68 7.34
C ALA A 132 -11.07 -5.92 8.08
N ARG A 133 -11.90 -5.23 7.30
CA ARG A 133 -13.08 -4.56 7.86
C ARG A 133 -14.14 -5.57 8.24
N GLU A 134 -14.52 -5.58 9.50
CA GLU A 134 -15.69 -6.31 9.97
C GLU A 134 -16.96 -5.58 9.48
N ARG A 135 -17.83 -6.29 8.75
CA ARG A 135 -18.96 -5.68 8.03
C ARG A 135 -20.04 -5.07 8.93
N LYS A 136 -20.25 -5.64 10.11
CA LYS A 136 -21.31 -5.17 11.03
C LYS A 136 -20.88 -3.93 11.80
N THR A 137 -19.63 -3.91 12.25
CA THR A 137 -19.10 -2.84 13.12
C THR A 137 -18.35 -1.77 12.35
N GLY A 138 -17.90 -2.08 11.12
CA GLY A 138 -17.02 -1.24 10.32
C GLY A 138 -15.59 -1.13 10.86
N LYS A 139 -15.25 -1.83 11.94
CA LYS A 139 -13.91 -1.85 12.54
C LYS A 139 -12.97 -2.76 11.78
N PHE A 140 -11.69 -2.41 11.79
CA PHE A 140 -10.66 -3.28 11.23
C PHE A 140 -10.16 -4.27 12.28
N GLU A 141 -10.18 -5.56 11.90
CA GLU A 141 -9.71 -6.67 12.74
C GLU A 141 -8.46 -7.29 12.09
N PRO A 142 -7.44 -7.62 12.88
CA PRO A 142 -6.21 -8.19 12.34
C PRO A 142 -6.47 -9.61 11.77
N LEU A 143 -5.99 -9.85 10.55
CA LEU A 143 -5.97 -11.17 9.93
C LEU A 143 -4.59 -11.83 10.02
N LEU A 144 -3.55 -11.01 9.93
CA LEU A 144 -2.16 -11.47 9.89
C LEU A 144 -1.27 -10.39 10.46
N LYS A 145 -0.27 -10.78 11.24
CA LYS A 145 0.85 -9.92 11.65
C LYS A 145 2.15 -10.69 11.54
N GLN A 146 3.10 -10.13 10.80
CA GLN A 146 4.39 -10.75 10.52
C GLN A 146 5.54 -9.79 10.81
N GLU A 147 6.55 -10.26 11.53
CA GLU A 147 7.82 -9.55 11.64
C GLU A 147 8.63 -9.72 10.36
N VAL A 148 9.16 -8.60 9.85
CA VAL A 148 9.97 -8.58 8.62
C VAL A 148 11.24 -7.78 8.86
N ALA A 149 12.37 -8.46 8.80
CA ALA A 149 13.69 -7.85 8.80
C ALA A 149 14.12 -7.56 7.36
N PRO A 150 14.69 -6.38 7.05
CA PRO A 150 15.08 -6.01 5.68
C PRO A 150 16.07 -6.98 5.02
N LYS A 151 16.89 -7.64 5.84
CA LYS A 151 17.90 -8.62 5.39
C LYS A 151 17.42 -10.08 5.49
N SER A 152 16.13 -10.31 5.72
CA SER A 152 15.57 -11.66 5.84
C SER A 152 15.84 -12.48 4.56
N ILE A 153 16.20 -13.76 4.73
CA ILE A 153 16.35 -14.72 3.64
C ILE A 153 15.01 -15.08 3.00
N PHE A 154 13.90 -14.80 3.66
CA PHE A 154 12.54 -15.02 3.14
C PHE A 154 12.07 -13.93 2.18
N ILE A 155 12.89 -12.90 1.94
CA ILE A 155 12.64 -11.90 0.90
C ILE A 155 13.39 -12.33 -0.35
N ASP A 156 12.65 -12.64 -1.40
CA ASP A 156 13.21 -12.96 -2.72
C ASP A 156 13.83 -11.69 -3.33
N ARG A 157 15.09 -11.78 -3.72
CA ARG A 157 15.88 -10.73 -4.41
C ARG A 157 16.38 -11.21 -5.78
N GLY A 158 15.80 -12.29 -6.29
CA GLY A 158 16.11 -12.80 -7.62
C GLY A 158 15.76 -11.79 -8.71
N ALA A 159 16.37 -11.96 -9.87
CA ALA A 159 16.10 -11.13 -11.04
C ALA A 159 14.61 -11.17 -11.40
N LEU A 160 14.02 -10.00 -11.61
CA LEU A 160 12.65 -9.89 -12.12
C LEU A 160 12.61 -10.35 -13.59
N LYS A 161 11.52 -11.00 -13.96
CA LYS A 161 11.25 -11.27 -15.37
C LYS A 161 11.12 -9.94 -16.11
N ASN A 162 12.01 -9.71 -17.06
CA ASN A 162 11.96 -8.52 -17.90
C ASN A 162 10.91 -8.71 -18.99
N ASN A 163 9.76 -8.10 -18.83
CA ASN A 163 8.73 -8.04 -19.87
C ASN A 163 8.95 -6.78 -20.71
N PRO A 164 8.75 -6.83 -22.03
CA PRO A 164 8.84 -5.64 -22.86
C PRO A 164 7.76 -4.64 -22.46
N VAL A 165 8.17 -3.40 -22.23
CA VAL A 165 7.28 -2.29 -21.86
C VAL A 165 7.46 -1.16 -22.88
N THR A 166 6.37 -0.67 -23.45
CA THR A 166 6.36 0.51 -24.32
C THR A 166 5.72 1.67 -23.57
N LYS A 167 6.49 2.74 -23.37
CA LYS A 167 5.96 3.97 -22.78
C LYS A 167 5.07 4.70 -23.79
N ILE A 168 3.80 4.89 -23.47
CA ILE A 168 2.84 5.59 -24.34
C ILE A 168 2.87 7.09 -24.06
N GLN A 169 2.86 7.49 -22.77
CA GLN A 169 2.88 8.87 -22.34
C GLN A 169 3.72 8.99 -21.07
N ASP A 170 4.41 10.11 -20.90
CA ASP A 170 5.19 10.41 -19.70
C ASP A 170 4.79 11.78 -19.16
N ASN A 171 4.16 11.80 -18.00
CA ASN A 171 3.74 13.03 -17.33
C ASN A 171 4.58 13.33 -16.08
N GLY A 172 5.73 12.68 -15.93
CA GLY A 172 6.70 12.87 -14.86
C GLY A 172 6.73 11.75 -13.83
N ASP A 173 7.21 12.08 -12.64
CA ASP A 173 7.53 11.14 -11.56
C ASP A 173 6.32 10.35 -11.06
N SER A 174 6.40 9.02 -11.06
CA SER A 174 5.37 8.09 -10.57
C SER A 174 4.99 8.34 -9.10
N ASN A 175 5.90 8.86 -8.29
CA ASN A 175 5.60 9.24 -6.90
C ASN A 175 4.59 10.40 -6.77
N LYS A 176 4.30 11.10 -7.88
CA LYS A 176 3.42 12.29 -7.94
C LYS A 176 2.27 12.16 -8.93
N LYS A 177 2.24 11.08 -9.69
CA LYS A 177 1.28 10.84 -10.77
C LYS A 177 0.64 9.48 -10.61
N VAL A 178 -0.48 9.28 -11.30
CA VAL A 178 -1.11 7.98 -11.42
C VAL A 178 -0.54 7.27 -12.65
N ASP A 179 -0.10 6.04 -12.47
CA ASP A 179 0.35 5.19 -13.57
C ASP A 179 -0.82 4.40 -14.13
N LEU A 180 -0.96 4.40 -15.47
CA LEU A 180 -1.87 3.56 -16.22
C LEU A 180 -1.08 2.50 -16.96
N VAL A 181 -1.48 1.25 -16.82
CA VAL A 181 -0.88 0.11 -17.53
C VAL A 181 -1.92 -0.53 -18.41
N PHE A 182 -1.61 -0.63 -19.71
CA PHE A 182 -2.38 -1.43 -20.66
C PHE A 182 -1.75 -2.82 -20.75
N VAL A 183 -2.54 -3.84 -20.48
CA VAL A 183 -2.13 -5.24 -20.59
C VAL A 183 -2.78 -5.81 -21.83
N ALA A 184 -1.97 -6.36 -22.73
CA ALA A 184 -2.47 -6.97 -23.97
C ALA A 184 -3.24 -8.26 -23.67
N GLU A 185 -4.45 -8.35 -24.18
CA GLU A 185 -5.25 -9.57 -24.26
C GLU A 185 -5.81 -9.72 -25.68
N GLY A 186 -5.72 -10.92 -26.24
CA GLY A 186 -6.17 -11.21 -27.59
C GLY A 186 -5.24 -10.73 -28.71
N TYR A 187 -4.02 -10.26 -28.39
CA TYR A 187 -2.98 -9.93 -29.36
C TYR A 187 -1.92 -11.02 -29.39
N THR A 188 -1.45 -11.34 -30.59
CA THR A 188 -0.27 -12.19 -30.79
C THR A 188 1.03 -11.38 -30.60
N ALA A 189 2.18 -12.05 -30.45
CA ALA A 189 3.47 -11.38 -30.37
C ALA A 189 3.81 -10.55 -31.62
N GLN A 190 3.29 -10.94 -32.79
CA GLN A 190 3.47 -10.24 -34.06
C GLN A 190 2.60 -8.97 -34.19
N GLU A 191 1.58 -8.84 -33.34
CA GLU A 191 0.68 -7.70 -33.33
C GLU A 191 1.05 -6.62 -32.31
N GLN A 192 2.29 -6.62 -31.84
CA GLN A 192 2.79 -5.64 -30.87
C GLN A 192 2.57 -4.19 -31.33
N ASP A 193 2.85 -3.89 -32.62
CA ASP A 193 2.67 -2.54 -33.16
C ASP A 193 1.19 -2.14 -33.17
N LYS A 194 0.30 -3.08 -33.51
CA LYS A 194 -1.15 -2.86 -33.44
C LYS A 194 -1.59 -2.57 -32.00
N PHE A 195 -1.15 -3.36 -31.05
CA PHE A 195 -1.46 -3.13 -29.63
C PHE A 195 -1.02 -1.74 -29.16
N VAL A 196 0.21 -1.32 -29.51
CA VAL A 196 0.72 0.01 -29.15
C VAL A 196 -0.11 1.12 -29.80
N ALA A 197 -0.49 0.97 -31.06
CA ALA A 197 -1.36 1.93 -31.76
C ALA A 197 -2.75 2.04 -31.09
N ASP A 198 -3.35 0.91 -30.75
CA ASP A 198 -4.63 0.88 -30.04
C ASP A 198 -4.56 1.50 -28.65
N ALA A 199 -3.48 1.23 -27.90
CA ALA A 199 -3.24 1.85 -26.59
C ALA A 199 -3.07 3.37 -26.70
N ARG A 200 -2.38 3.88 -27.72
CA ARG A 200 -2.27 5.34 -27.98
C ARG A 200 -3.62 5.96 -28.28
N ARG A 201 -4.38 5.37 -29.18
CA ARG A 201 -5.73 5.83 -29.54
C ARG A 201 -6.65 5.87 -28.31
N PHE A 202 -6.59 4.84 -27.44
CA PHE A 202 -7.37 4.81 -26.22
C PHE A 202 -6.93 5.90 -25.23
N THR A 203 -5.64 6.13 -25.09
CA THR A 203 -5.08 7.20 -24.23
C THR A 203 -5.56 8.57 -24.71
N GLU A 204 -5.50 8.84 -26.01
CA GLU A 204 -6.00 10.09 -26.60
C GLU A 204 -7.49 10.30 -26.32
N ALA A 205 -8.31 9.25 -26.50
CA ALA A 205 -9.73 9.31 -26.20
C ALA A 205 -10.00 9.60 -24.72
N LEU A 206 -9.26 8.92 -23.81
CA LEU A 206 -9.41 9.08 -22.37
C LEU A 206 -9.13 10.53 -21.90
N PHE A 207 -8.08 11.17 -22.44
CA PHE A 207 -7.67 12.52 -22.01
C PHE A 207 -8.35 13.65 -22.79
N ASN A 208 -8.98 13.37 -23.94
CA ASN A 208 -9.72 14.36 -24.74
C ASN A 208 -11.23 14.27 -24.51
N THR A 209 -11.72 13.38 -23.68
CA THR A 209 -13.13 13.35 -23.28
C THR A 209 -13.39 14.43 -22.24
N PRO A 210 -14.36 15.36 -22.44
CA PRO A 210 -14.67 16.46 -21.54
C PRO A 210 -15.20 15.99 -20.18
#